data_266348264c1d1d9da281b11978def5ac
#
_entry.id   266348264c1d1d9da281b11978def5ac
#
_cell.length_a   1.000
_cell.length_b   1.000
_cell.length_c   1.000
_cell.angle_alpha   90.00
_cell.angle_beta   90.00
_cell.angle_gamma   90.00
#
_symmetry.space_group_name_H-M   'P 1'
#
loop_
_entity.id
_entity.type
_entity.pdbx_description
1 polymer ?
#
loop_
_entity_poly.entity_id
_entity_poly.type
_entity_poly.pdbx_seq_one_letter_code
_entity_poly.pdbx_strand_id
1 'polypeptide(L)'
;MKKKFVRLISAVLSAAMTLTAVPLSAFAEGEGHTHDGESNVITTPLDFREKTADENGVGWSWDHDTKTLTLDGVNIQATTEENMMSVVTVPDGTEIVLNGNNTIVQTDTGKSDTYVLSAVNNKEVNCDGTMTISGDGVLNAENRSTDSMARSLGGSIILNGGTVNATGTVKTNSLEIHNEGVLNANATTASFEGVAVNVSRGITVDGNGSLTAVGSAVENEYANNGAILLNSNFGDKISVSGNGSITVPEGNAARVGIYYSGNNSGGMNAEISG
;
A
#
# COMPACT_ATOMS: atom_id res chain seq x y z
N MET A 1 -37.86 -44.70 25.23
CA MET A 1 -36.52 -44.10 25.25
C MET A 1 -36.58 -42.76 24.51
N LYS A 2 -36.56 -41.63 25.22
CA LYS A 2 -36.63 -40.28 24.64
C LYS A 2 -35.21 -39.75 24.48
N LYS A 3 -34.73 -39.53 23.25
CA LYS A 3 -33.46 -38.89 22.96
C LYS A 3 -33.62 -37.39 23.10
N LYS A 4 -32.91 -36.79 24.06
CA LYS A 4 -32.78 -35.33 24.22
C LYS A 4 -31.82 -34.78 23.19
N PHE A 5 -32.30 -33.91 22.31
CA PHE A 5 -31.47 -33.10 21.43
C PHE A 5 -30.94 -31.90 22.25
N VAL A 6 -29.64 -31.84 22.44
CA VAL A 6 -28.96 -30.65 22.95
C VAL A 6 -28.70 -29.74 21.75
N ARG A 7 -29.34 -28.58 21.70
CA ARG A 7 -29.03 -27.52 20.73
C ARG A 7 -27.88 -26.71 21.27
N LEU A 8 -26.72 -26.78 20.59
CA LEU A 8 -25.61 -25.90 20.82
C LEU A 8 -25.95 -24.57 20.11
N ILE A 9 -26.14 -23.52 20.89
CA ILE A 9 -26.30 -22.17 20.36
C ILE A 9 -24.89 -21.57 20.27
N SER A 10 -24.34 -21.47 19.06
CA SER A 10 -23.15 -20.67 18.79
C SER A 10 -23.55 -19.20 18.84
N ALA A 11 -23.13 -18.51 19.88
CA ALA A 11 -23.21 -17.06 19.94
C ALA A 11 -22.04 -16.48 19.11
N VAL A 12 -22.36 -15.98 17.93
CA VAL A 12 -21.42 -15.16 17.14
C VAL A 12 -21.37 -13.80 17.80
N LEU A 13 -20.26 -13.51 18.47
CA LEU A 13 -20.01 -12.20 19.06
C LEU A 13 -19.53 -11.26 17.93
N SER A 14 -20.46 -10.51 17.35
CA SER A 14 -20.12 -9.39 16.46
C SER A 14 -19.53 -8.26 17.29
N ALA A 15 -18.22 -8.13 17.34
CA ALA A 15 -17.57 -6.94 17.86
C ALA A 15 -17.71 -5.81 16.81
N ALA A 16 -18.69 -4.95 17.01
CA ALA A 16 -18.77 -3.67 16.31
C ALA A 16 -17.58 -2.81 16.78
N MET A 17 -16.56 -2.66 15.92
CA MET A 17 -15.53 -1.65 16.13
C MET A 17 -16.15 -0.28 15.87
N THR A 18 -16.58 0.39 16.91
CA THR A 18 -16.83 1.82 16.88
C THR A 18 -15.48 2.52 16.75
N LEU A 19 -15.25 3.12 15.60
CA LEU A 19 -14.14 4.04 15.37
C LEU A 19 -14.38 5.29 16.22
N THR A 20 -13.92 5.29 17.47
CA THR A 20 -13.87 6.50 18.28
C THR A 20 -12.69 7.32 17.78
N ALA A 21 -13.00 8.47 17.19
CA ALA A 21 -12.00 9.50 16.95
C ALA A 21 -11.37 9.87 18.30
N VAL A 22 -10.14 9.43 18.52
CA VAL A 22 -9.35 9.83 19.68
C VAL A 22 -8.88 11.26 19.42
N PRO A 23 -9.24 12.25 20.25
CA PRO A 23 -8.68 13.58 20.10
C PRO A 23 -7.18 13.52 20.40
N LEU A 24 -6.40 14.11 19.51
CA LEU A 24 -4.94 14.19 19.53
C LEU A 24 -4.44 15.15 20.64
N SER A 25 -4.74 14.84 21.89
CA SER A 25 -4.23 15.61 23.03
C SER A 25 -4.24 14.76 24.30
N ALA A 26 -3.29 13.85 24.45
CA ALA A 26 -2.85 13.34 25.74
C ALA A 26 -1.52 12.57 25.55
N PHE A 27 -0.43 13.27 25.36
CA PHE A 27 0.88 12.77 25.79
C PHE A 27 1.39 13.68 26.88
N ALA A 28 1.61 13.04 28.02
CA ALA A 28 1.94 13.62 29.28
C ALA A 28 3.28 14.35 29.27
N GLU A 29 3.32 15.39 30.09
CA GLU A 29 4.44 16.20 30.47
C GLU A 29 5.64 15.36 30.93
N GLY A 30 6.73 15.48 30.20
CA GLY A 30 8.09 15.18 30.59
C GLY A 30 8.93 16.41 30.24
N GLU A 31 9.38 17.08 31.27
CA GLU A 31 10.26 18.23 31.41
C GLU A 31 10.88 18.87 30.14
N GLY A 32 10.41 20.04 29.79
CA GLY A 32 11.21 21.21 29.47
C GLY A 32 12.19 21.19 28.30
N HIS A 33 11.68 21.17 27.06
CA HIS A 33 12.23 21.97 25.98
C HIS A 33 11.09 22.58 25.19
N THR A 34 10.90 23.92 25.35
CA THR A 34 10.07 24.70 24.44
C THR A 34 10.74 24.73 23.08
N HIS A 35 10.34 23.78 22.22
CA HIS A 35 10.52 23.97 20.80
C HIS A 35 9.33 24.77 20.30
N ASP A 36 9.61 25.98 19.83
CA ASP A 36 8.71 26.79 19.03
C ASP A 36 8.11 25.89 17.96
N GLY A 37 6.77 25.96 17.76
CA GLY A 37 5.98 25.03 16.97
C GLY A 37 6.33 24.99 15.48
N GLU A 38 7.50 24.49 15.14
CA GLU A 38 7.83 24.10 13.80
C GLU A 38 7.11 22.77 13.51
N SER A 39 6.27 22.82 12.52
CA SER A 39 5.63 21.63 11.95
C SER A 39 6.71 20.65 11.52
N ASN A 40 6.79 19.48 12.16
CA ASN A 40 7.69 18.38 11.75
C ASN A 40 7.30 17.77 10.38
N VAL A 41 6.65 18.55 9.53
CA VAL A 41 6.22 18.14 8.19
C VAL A 41 7.34 18.44 7.19
N ILE A 42 7.82 17.41 6.52
CA ILE A 42 8.74 17.51 5.40
C ILE A 42 7.93 17.87 4.15
N THR A 43 8.26 19.00 3.51
CA THR A 43 7.53 19.51 2.34
C THR A 43 8.27 19.33 1.02
N THR A 44 9.43 18.69 1.06
CA THR A 44 10.23 18.34 -0.13
C THR A 44 10.22 16.83 -0.35
N PRO A 45 10.20 16.37 -1.62
CA PRO A 45 10.32 14.96 -1.91
C PRO A 45 11.71 14.42 -1.49
N LEU A 46 11.76 13.13 -1.21
CA LEU A 46 12.99 12.41 -0.88
C LEU A 46 13.39 11.48 -2.03
N ASP A 47 14.60 11.64 -2.52
CA ASP A 47 15.17 10.82 -3.59
C ASP A 47 16.45 10.14 -3.13
N PHE A 48 16.41 8.80 -3.05
CA PHE A 48 17.54 7.99 -2.62
C PHE A 48 18.30 7.30 -3.77
N ARG A 49 17.88 7.54 -5.05
CA ARG A 49 18.47 6.86 -6.22
C ARG A 49 19.97 7.08 -6.40
N GLU A 50 20.43 8.26 -6.04
CA GLU A 50 21.83 8.69 -6.25
C GLU A 50 22.56 8.98 -4.94
N LYS A 51 21.99 8.61 -3.81
CA LYS A 51 22.64 8.79 -2.50
C LYS A 51 23.84 7.85 -2.40
N THR A 52 24.99 8.40 -2.05
CA THR A 52 26.27 7.67 -1.96
C THR A 52 26.81 7.58 -0.54
N ALA A 53 26.02 8.03 0.44
CA ALA A 53 26.34 8.01 1.85
C ALA A 53 25.07 7.89 2.69
N ASP A 54 25.25 7.56 3.96
CA ASP A 54 24.19 7.56 4.96
C ASP A 54 23.65 8.98 5.15
N GLU A 55 22.36 9.06 5.32
CA GLU A 55 21.65 10.32 5.59
C GLU A 55 20.57 10.13 6.67
N ASN A 56 20.29 11.20 7.38
CA ASN A 56 19.23 11.22 8.38
C ASN A 56 18.40 12.48 8.25
N GLY A 57 17.11 12.36 8.55
CA GLY A 57 16.18 13.47 8.64
C GLY A 57 15.19 13.28 9.77
N VAL A 58 14.18 14.14 9.83
CA VAL A 58 13.14 14.03 10.85
C VAL A 58 12.27 12.82 10.58
N GLY A 59 12.37 11.82 11.46
CA GLY A 59 11.56 10.58 11.36
C GLY A 59 12.03 9.61 10.27
N TRP A 60 13.23 9.78 9.71
CA TRP A 60 13.77 8.81 8.75
C TRP A 60 15.31 8.74 8.81
N SER A 61 15.84 7.60 8.41
CA SER A 61 17.27 7.40 8.15
C SER A 61 17.50 6.51 6.93
N TRP A 62 18.58 6.79 6.19
CA TRP A 62 19.03 6.03 5.03
C TRP A 62 20.41 5.45 5.32
N ASP A 63 20.53 4.15 5.22
CA ASP A 63 21.82 3.42 5.22
C ASP A 63 22.14 3.06 3.77
N HIS A 64 23.21 3.67 3.24
CA HIS A 64 23.61 3.50 1.85
C HIS A 64 24.14 2.10 1.54
N ASP A 65 24.91 1.51 2.46
CA ASP A 65 25.58 0.25 2.23
C ASP A 65 24.60 -0.92 2.19
N THR A 66 23.57 -0.88 3.02
CA THR A 66 22.51 -1.89 3.07
C THR A 66 21.30 -1.54 2.21
N LYS A 67 21.23 -0.32 1.67
CA LYS A 67 20.04 0.26 1.02
C LYS A 67 18.80 0.15 1.90
N THR A 68 18.93 0.53 3.16
CA THR A 68 17.82 0.48 4.11
C THR A 68 17.30 1.87 4.40
N LEU A 69 16.02 2.08 4.16
CA LEU A 69 15.28 3.28 4.55
C LEU A 69 14.46 2.96 5.80
N THR A 70 14.85 3.50 6.95
CA THR A 70 14.03 3.40 8.17
C THR A 70 13.11 4.61 8.27
N LEU A 71 11.82 4.36 8.47
CA LEU A 71 10.80 5.37 8.74
C LEU A 71 10.32 5.20 10.18
N ASP A 72 10.44 6.27 10.99
CA ASP A 72 10.08 6.27 12.41
C ASP A 72 9.33 7.57 12.78
N GLY A 73 8.04 7.55 12.58
CA GLY A 73 7.17 8.71 12.80
C GLY A 73 7.32 9.82 11.75
N VAL A 74 7.75 9.49 10.53
CA VAL A 74 7.91 10.46 9.45
C VAL A 74 6.57 11.05 9.02
N ASN A 75 6.56 12.36 8.72
CA ASN A 75 5.43 13.06 8.10
C ASN A 75 5.92 13.86 6.89
N ILE A 76 5.66 13.34 5.70
CA ILE A 76 6.01 13.98 4.44
C ILE A 76 4.73 14.39 3.73
N GLN A 77 4.61 15.68 3.38
CA GLN A 77 3.52 16.22 2.58
C GLN A 77 4.13 17.08 1.48
N ALA A 78 4.39 16.48 0.35
CA ALA A 78 5.13 17.10 -0.74
C ALA A 78 4.45 16.89 -2.09
N THR A 79 4.84 17.73 -3.06
CA THR A 79 4.56 17.53 -4.47
C THR A 79 5.76 16.85 -5.12
N THR A 80 5.53 16.08 -6.18
CA THR A 80 6.64 15.56 -6.98
C THR A 80 7.29 16.68 -7.80
N GLU A 81 8.61 16.68 -7.93
CA GLU A 81 9.33 17.61 -8.81
C GLU A 81 9.16 17.25 -10.28
N GLU A 82 9.64 18.10 -11.19
CA GLU A 82 9.42 17.96 -12.64
C GLU A 82 9.98 16.64 -13.21
N ASN A 83 11.09 16.16 -12.62
CA ASN A 83 11.75 14.90 -13.03
C ASN A 83 11.53 13.73 -12.06
N MET A 84 10.58 13.87 -11.14
CA MET A 84 10.24 12.84 -10.17
C MET A 84 8.79 12.42 -10.34
N MET A 85 8.56 11.11 -10.38
CA MET A 85 7.18 10.56 -10.37
C MET A 85 6.68 10.26 -8.97
N SER A 86 7.53 10.35 -7.94
CA SER A 86 7.18 9.93 -6.58
C SER A 86 7.61 10.96 -5.54
N VAL A 87 6.87 11.05 -4.45
CA VAL A 87 7.25 11.85 -3.27
C VAL A 87 8.44 11.22 -2.57
N VAL A 88 8.47 9.89 -2.48
CA VAL A 88 9.64 9.14 -2.01
C VAL A 88 10.04 8.16 -3.09
N THR A 89 11.29 8.26 -3.56
CA THR A 89 11.86 7.38 -4.57
C THR A 89 13.04 6.62 -3.98
N VAL A 90 12.99 5.29 -4.06
CA VAL A 90 14.07 4.42 -3.59
C VAL A 90 14.67 3.61 -4.75
N PRO A 91 15.96 3.25 -4.68
CA PRO A 91 16.57 2.38 -5.68
C PRO A 91 16.06 0.93 -5.57
N ASP A 92 16.28 0.16 -6.61
CA ASP A 92 15.98 -1.28 -6.65
C ASP A 92 16.68 -2.04 -5.52
N GLY A 93 15.95 -2.95 -4.89
CA GLY A 93 16.41 -3.78 -3.77
C GLY A 93 16.43 -3.07 -2.42
N THR A 94 15.74 -1.94 -2.28
CA THR A 94 15.64 -1.23 -1.00
C THR A 94 14.79 -2.01 0.00
N GLU A 95 15.28 -2.10 1.24
CA GLU A 95 14.47 -2.46 2.40
C GLU A 95 13.92 -1.19 3.07
N ILE A 96 12.62 -1.15 3.32
CA ILE A 96 11.93 -0.08 4.05
C ILE A 96 11.48 -0.65 5.38
N VAL A 97 12.07 -0.17 6.48
CA VAL A 97 11.73 -0.61 7.84
C VAL A 97 10.75 0.40 8.44
N LEU A 98 9.57 -0.07 8.80
CA LEU A 98 8.54 0.75 9.42
C LEU A 98 8.58 0.63 10.94
N ASN A 99 8.81 1.76 11.61
CA ASN A 99 8.66 1.94 13.05
C ASN A 99 7.59 3.00 13.31
N GLY A 100 6.71 2.77 14.28
CA GLY A 100 5.66 3.74 14.65
C GLY A 100 4.70 4.06 13.50
N ASN A 101 4.17 5.28 13.49
CA ASN A 101 3.19 5.75 12.50
C ASN A 101 3.83 6.72 11.51
N ASN A 102 3.85 6.34 10.25
CA ASN A 102 4.45 7.11 9.16
C ASN A 102 3.37 7.59 8.19
N THR A 103 3.53 8.81 7.70
CA THR A 103 2.60 9.41 6.74
C THR A 103 3.38 10.02 5.59
N ILE A 104 3.04 9.64 4.36
CA ILE A 104 3.57 10.20 3.14
C ILE A 104 2.41 10.58 2.24
N VAL A 105 2.32 11.87 1.88
CA VAL A 105 1.23 12.42 1.09
C VAL A 105 1.78 13.11 -0.15
N GLN A 106 1.27 12.71 -1.30
CA GLN A 106 1.40 13.49 -2.52
C GLN A 106 0.28 14.55 -2.54
N THR A 107 0.65 15.82 -2.48
CA THR A 107 -0.27 16.95 -2.24
C THR A 107 -0.72 17.68 -3.49
N ASP A 108 -0.10 17.46 -4.66
CA ASP A 108 -0.49 18.10 -5.91
C ASP A 108 -1.77 17.46 -6.48
N THR A 109 -2.83 18.23 -6.54
CA THR A 109 -4.14 17.75 -7.02
C THR A 109 -4.25 17.71 -8.55
N GLY A 110 -3.39 18.42 -9.28
CA GLY A 110 -3.44 18.55 -10.74
C GLY A 110 -2.46 17.67 -11.51
N LYS A 111 -1.66 16.83 -10.83
CA LYS A 111 -0.60 16.05 -11.44
C LYS A 111 -1.03 14.61 -11.65
N SER A 112 -1.09 14.17 -12.92
CA SER A 112 -1.37 12.78 -13.28
C SER A 112 -0.11 11.91 -13.16
N ASP A 113 -0.31 10.59 -13.13
CA ASP A 113 0.75 9.57 -13.20
C ASP A 113 1.84 9.69 -12.11
N THR A 114 1.42 10.09 -10.90
CA THR A 114 2.33 10.27 -9.76
C THR A 114 2.14 9.19 -8.72
N TYR A 115 3.24 8.90 -8.01
CA TYR A 115 3.27 7.95 -6.90
C TYR A 115 3.55 8.66 -5.58
N VAL A 116 3.16 8.03 -4.49
CA VAL A 116 3.58 8.46 -3.15
C VAL A 116 4.96 7.89 -2.84
N LEU A 117 5.13 6.58 -3.05
CA LEU A 117 6.36 5.84 -2.82
C LEU A 117 6.61 4.89 -3.98
N SER A 118 7.80 4.89 -4.54
CA SER A 118 8.15 3.94 -5.60
C SER A 118 9.59 3.45 -5.53
N ALA A 119 9.78 2.19 -5.96
CA ALA A 119 11.10 1.63 -6.24
C ALA A 119 11.39 1.70 -7.75
N VAL A 120 12.59 2.15 -8.08
CA VAL A 120 13.02 2.31 -9.47
C VAL A 120 14.27 1.50 -9.75
N ASN A 121 14.31 0.87 -10.93
CA ASN A 121 15.48 0.18 -11.42
C ASN A 121 16.30 1.19 -12.26
N ASN A 122 17.58 1.39 -11.89
CA ASN A 122 18.45 2.39 -12.47
C ASN A 122 17.97 3.85 -12.24
N LYS A 123 18.59 4.79 -12.97
CA LYS A 123 18.29 6.23 -12.86
C LYS A 123 17.05 6.66 -13.65
N GLU A 124 16.40 5.72 -14.31
CA GLU A 124 15.21 6.01 -15.11
C GLU A 124 13.97 6.15 -14.21
N VAL A 125 12.97 6.83 -14.74
CA VAL A 125 11.73 7.17 -14.01
C VAL A 125 10.76 6.00 -13.97
N ASN A 126 11.13 4.84 -14.48
CA ASN A 126 10.27 3.65 -14.51
C ASN A 126 10.19 2.99 -13.11
N CYS A 127 9.00 2.90 -12.58
CA CYS A 127 8.75 2.22 -11.30
C CYS A 127 8.74 0.70 -11.49
N ASP A 128 9.90 0.12 -11.80
CA ASP A 128 10.10 -1.31 -12.06
C ASP A 128 11.12 -1.98 -11.11
N GLY A 129 11.65 -1.22 -10.16
CA GLY A 129 12.48 -1.73 -9.07
C GLY A 129 11.66 -2.53 -8.06
N THR A 130 12.36 -3.22 -7.18
CA THR A 130 11.78 -3.99 -6.07
C THR A 130 12.03 -3.29 -4.75
N MET A 131 11.04 -3.24 -3.88
CA MET A 131 11.18 -2.84 -2.48
C MET A 131 10.59 -3.90 -1.56
N THR A 132 11.28 -4.11 -0.43
CA THR A 132 10.79 -4.91 0.67
C THR A 132 10.35 -3.99 1.80
N ILE A 133 9.14 -4.15 2.31
CA ILE A 133 8.63 -3.39 3.46
C ILE A 133 8.53 -4.34 4.64
N SER A 134 9.13 -3.96 5.77
CA SER A 134 9.22 -4.75 6.99
C SER A 134 8.98 -3.89 8.24
N GLY A 135 9.12 -4.50 9.42
CA GLY A 135 8.90 -3.83 10.70
C GLY A 135 7.49 -4.05 11.26
N ASP A 136 7.13 -3.33 12.31
CA ASP A 136 5.85 -3.43 13.01
C ASP A 136 5.02 -2.13 12.96
N GLY A 137 5.55 -1.12 12.30
CA GLY A 137 4.93 0.18 12.15
C GLY A 137 3.82 0.24 11.08
N VAL A 138 3.30 1.44 10.90
CA VAL A 138 2.24 1.76 9.94
C VAL A 138 2.76 2.77 8.93
N LEU A 139 2.48 2.56 7.65
CA LEU A 139 2.67 3.54 6.58
C LEU A 139 1.31 3.95 6.02
N ASN A 140 0.97 5.23 6.10
CA ASN A 140 -0.15 5.83 5.40
C ASN A 140 0.38 6.54 4.15
N ALA A 141 0.12 5.96 2.98
CA ALA A 141 0.55 6.47 1.69
C ALA A 141 -0.66 7.01 0.92
N GLU A 142 -0.82 8.32 0.88
CA GLU A 142 -1.99 9.00 0.30
C GLU A 142 -1.61 9.80 -0.95
N ASN A 143 -2.25 9.51 -2.08
CA ASN A 143 -2.16 10.34 -3.27
C ASN A 143 -3.44 11.20 -3.39
N ARG A 144 -3.29 12.53 -3.28
CA ARG A 144 -4.39 13.49 -3.36
C ARG A 144 -4.65 14.03 -4.76
N SER A 145 -3.98 13.49 -5.78
CA SER A 145 -4.30 13.88 -7.15
C SER A 145 -5.78 13.60 -7.47
N THR A 146 -6.42 14.55 -8.11
CA THR A 146 -7.77 14.43 -8.67
C THR A 146 -7.74 14.14 -10.17
N ASP A 147 -6.56 14.18 -10.76
CA ASP A 147 -6.34 13.79 -12.15
C ASP A 147 -6.20 12.27 -12.28
N SER A 148 -6.35 11.76 -13.48
CA SER A 148 -6.26 10.32 -13.76
C SER A 148 -4.92 9.73 -13.33
N MET A 149 -4.93 8.46 -12.94
CA MET A 149 -3.75 7.69 -12.56
C MET A 149 -3.06 8.12 -11.23
N ALA A 150 -3.85 8.54 -10.25
CA ALA A 150 -3.36 8.69 -8.88
C ALA A 150 -2.89 7.34 -8.33
N ARG A 151 -1.59 7.21 -8.04
CA ARG A 151 -0.97 5.97 -7.56
C ARG A 151 -0.35 6.16 -6.19
N SER A 152 -0.54 5.20 -5.31
CA SER A 152 0.07 5.21 -3.98
C SER A 152 1.45 4.57 -3.98
N LEU A 153 1.56 3.34 -4.46
CA LEU A 153 2.81 2.59 -4.48
C LEU A 153 3.17 2.15 -5.89
N GLY A 154 4.48 2.05 -6.19
CA GLY A 154 5.02 1.61 -7.47
C GLY A 154 6.26 0.73 -7.36
N GLY A 155 6.45 -0.19 -8.32
CA GLY A 155 7.53 -1.16 -8.32
C GLY A 155 7.04 -2.58 -8.04
N SER A 156 7.95 -3.54 -7.82
CA SER A 156 7.63 -4.83 -7.22
C SER A 156 7.64 -4.69 -5.71
N ILE A 157 6.62 -5.20 -5.03
CA ILE A 157 6.42 -4.97 -3.60
C ILE A 157 6.44 -6.31 -2.87
N ILE A 158 7.31 -6.42 -1.86
CA ILE A 158 7.36 -7.52 -0.90
C ILE A 158 7.04 -6.93 0.47
N LEU A 159 5.93 -7.33 1.08
CA LEU A 159 5.50 -6.87 2.39
C LEU A 159 5.68 -8.00 3.41
N ASN A 160 6.74 -7.92 4.22
CA ASN A 160 7.13 -8.95 5.20
C ASN A 160 6.66 -8.65 6.64
N GLY A 161 6.01 -7.52 6.86
CA GLY A 161 5.52 -7.07 8.15
C GLY A 161 4.97 -5.66 8.06
N GLY A 162 4.46 -5.14 9.18
CA GLY A 162 3.87 -3.82 9.25
C GLY A 162 2.53 -3.70 8.52
N THR A 163 1.97 -2.51 8.59
CA THR A 163 0.69 -2.19 7.94
C THR A 163 0.88 -1.05 6.95
N VAL A 164 0.45 -1.25 5.72
CA VAL A 164 0.43 -0.22 4.69
C VAL A 164 -1.01 0.14 4.34
N ASN A 165 -1.40 1.37 4.58
CA ASN A 165 -2.67 1.96 4.15
C ASN A 165 -2.41 2.82 2.91
N ALA A 166 -2.81 2.33 1.76
CA ALA A 166 -2.56 2.95 0.47
C ALA A 166 -3.84 3.59 -0.08
N THR A 167 -3.84 4.90 -0.30
CA THR A 167 -4.94 5.64 -0.95
C THR A 167 -4.49 6.11 -2.34
N GLY A 168 -5.18 5.65 -3.35
CA GLY A 168 -4.76 5.64 -4.74
C GLY A 168 -4.42 4.23 -5.21
N THR A 169 -4.14 4.04 -6.50
CA THR A 169 -3.82 2.70 -7.04
C THR A 169 -2.44 2.23 -6.57
N VAL A 170 -2.36 1.04 -6.01
CA VAL A 170 -1.11 0.28 -5.88
C VAL A 170 -0.82 -0.33 -7.24
N LYS A 171 0.13 0.26 -7.99
CA LYS A 171 0.55 -0.25 -9.30
C LYS A 171 1.88 -0.98 -9.16
N THR A 172 1.86 -2.29 -9.31
CA THR A 172 3.02 -3.13 -9.06
C THR A 172 3.24 -4.17 -10.16
N ASN A 173 4.49 -4.57 -10.35
CA ASN A 173 4.80 -5.71 -11.21
C ASN A 173 4.44 -7.03 -10.52
N SER A 174 4.85 -7.20 -9.26
CA SER A 174 4.46 -8.32 -8.41
C SER A 174 4.11 -7.82 -7.01
N LEU A 175 3.17 -8.46 -6.36
CA LEU A 175 2.79 -8.19 -4.98
C LEU A 175 2.93 -9.48 -4.17
N GLU A 176 3.81 -9.44 -3.18
CA GLU A 176 4.03 -10.53 -2.24
C GLU A 176 3.76 -10.02 -0.83
N ILE A 177 2.90 -10.70 -0.08
CA ILE A 177 2.57 -10.35 1.30
C ILE A 177 2.79 -11.60 2.15
N HIS A 178 3.75 -11.52 3.03
CA HIS A 178 4.22 -12.61 3.84
C HIS A 178 4.07 -12.32 5.34
N ASN A 179 4.16 -13.37 6.14
CA ASN A 179 4.16 -13.28 7.60
C ASN A 179 2.93 -12.53 8.14
N GLU A 180 3.13 -11.35 8.75
CA GLU A 180 2.08 -10.50 9.33
C GLU A 180 1.90 -9.18 8.54
N GLY A 181 2.40 -9.13 7.30
CA GLY A 181 2.22 -7.97 6.44
C GLY A 181 0.75 -7.68 6.14
N VAL A 182 0.34 -6.43 6.23
CA VAL A 182 -1.03 -5.99 5.97
C VAL A 182 -1.03 -4.88 4.92
N LEU A 183 -1.72 -5.11 3.80
CA LEU A 183 -1.96 -4.08 2.79
C LEU A 183 -3.46 -3.74 2.71
N ASN A 184 -3.81 -2.51 3.05
CA ASN A 184 -5.13 -1.94 2.85
C ASN A 184 -5.08 -0.96 1.68
N ALA A 185 -5.52 -1.38 0.50
CA ALA A 185 -5.50 -0.57 -0.70
C ALA A 185 -6.90 0.00 -1.00
N ASN A 186 -6.99 1.33 -1.09
CA ASN A 186 -8.23 2.05 -1.34
C ASN A 186 -8.10 2.88 -2.62
N ALA A 187 -8.89 2.56 -3.63
CA ALA A 187 -8.99 3.37 -4.83
C ALA A 187 -9.70 4.70 -4.53
N THR A 188 -9.28 5.76 -5.23
CA THR A 188 -10.00 7.03 -5.31
C THR A 188 -10.71 7.14 -6.66
N THR A 189 -11.53 8.17 -6.85
CA THR A 189 -12.16 8.47 -8.16
C THR A 189 -11.12 8.84 -9.23
N ALA A 190 -9.91 9.26 -8.83
CA ALA A 190 -8.76 9.51 -9.71
C ALA A 190 -7.86 8.29 -9.92
N SER A 191 -8.12 7.17 -9.24
CA SER A 191 -7.38 5.92 -9.47
C SER A 191 -7.66 5.38 -10.87
N PHE A 192 -6.65 4.76 -11.48
CA PHE A 192 -6.78 4.15 -12.80
C PHE A 192 -7.95 3.16 -12.81
N GLU A 193 -8.97 3.43 -13.64
CA GLU A 193 -10.18 2.60 -13.76
C GLU A 193 -10.90 2.30 -12.42
N GLY A 194 -10.66 3.08 -11.36
CA GLY A 194 -11.22 2.81 -10.02
C GLY A 194 -10.58 1.62 -9.30
N VAL A 195 -9.43 1.16 -9.76
CA VAL A 195 -8.73 -0.03 -9.26
C VAL A 195 -7.85 0.30 -8.07
N ALA A 196 -7.99 -0.46 -6.99
CA ALA A 196 -7.14 -0.32 -5.81
C ALA A 196 -5.76 -0.98 -5.99
N VAL A 197 -5.73 -2.15 -6.63
CA VAL A 197 -4.50 -2.92 -6.88
C VAL A 197 -4.42 -3.32 -8.34
N ASN A 198 -3.41 -2.86 -9.05
CA ASN A 198 -3.11 -3.20 -10.45
C ASN A 198 -1.77 -3.93 -10.52
N VAL A 199 -1.79 -5.21 -10.89
CA VAL A 199 -0.62 -6.10 -10.87
C VAL A 199 -0.36 -6.67 -12.25
N SER A 200 0.92 -6.71 -12.66
CA SER A 200 1.33 -7.19 -13.99
C SER A 200 1.85 -8.62 -14.03
N ARG A 201 2.20 -9.25 -12.90
CA ARG A 201 2.78 -10.60 -12.86
C ARG A 201 2.14 -11.56 -11.87
N GLY A 202 1.57 -11.08 -10.79
CA GLY A 202 0.87 -11.96 -9.85
C GLY A 202 0.86 -11.45 -8.41
N ILE A 203 0.03 -12.12 -7.60
CA ILE A 203 -0.15 -11.83 -6.18
C ILE A 203 0.13 -13.12 -5.40
N THR A 204 0.98 -13.02 -4.39
CA THR A 204 1.19 -14.08 -3.39
C THR A 204 0.85 -13.54 -2.00
N VAL A 205 0.03 -14.27 -1.25
CA VAL A 205 -0.28 -13.95 0.15
C VAL A 205 -0.13 -15.22 0.97
N ASP A 206 0.77 -15.22 1.93
CA ASP A 206 1.02 -16.39 2.78
C ASP A 206 1.27 -16.02 4.24
N GLY A 207 1.54 -17.05 5.06
CA GLY A 207 1.68 -16.86 6.51
C GLY A 207 0.39 -16.32 7.12
N ASN A 208 0.44 -15.18 7.80
CA ASN A 208 -0.70 -14.40 8.29
C ASN A 208 -0.90 -13.10 7.48
N GLY A 209 -0.31 -13.02 6.30
CA GLY A 209 -0.40 -11.85 5.43
C GLY A 209 -1.84 -11.54 5.01
N SER A 210 -2.17 -10.28 4.82
CA SER A 210 -3.50 -9.90 4.38
C SER A 210 -3.51 -8.75 3.37
N LEU A 211 -4.36 -8.88 2.36
CA LEU A 211 -4.68 -7.85 1.39
C LEU A 211 -6.16 -7.51 1.50
N THR A 212 -6.46 -6.25 1.76
CA THR A 212 -7.82 -5.69 1.58
C THR A 212 -7.80 -4.71 0.44
N ALA A 213 -8.64 -4.90 -0.58
CA ALA A 213 -8.72 -4.02 -1.73
C ALA A 213 -10.13 -3.45 -1.89
N VAL A 214 -10.23 -2.13 -1.90
CA VAL A 214 -11.49 -1.38 -2.03
C VAL A 214 -11.45 -0.58 -3.33
N GLY A 215 -12.24 -1.01 -4.31
CA GLY A 215 -12.40 -0.29 -5.57
C GLY A 215 -13.24 0.98 -5.43
N SER A 216 -13.10 1.91 -6.37
CA SER A 216 -13.91 3.12 -6.46
C SER A 216 -14.83 3.05 -7.68
N ALA A 217 -16.02 3.64 -7.58
CA ALA A 217 -16.88 3.83 -8.75
C ALA A 217 -16.26 4.87 -9.67
N VAL A 218 -15.97 4.46 -10.89
CA VAL A 218 -15.63 5.37 -11.99
C VAL A 218 -16.75 5.24 -13.02
N GLU A 219 -17.41 6.36 -13.31
CA GLU A 219 -18.40 6.43 -14.40
C GLU A 219 -17.65 6.52 -15.75
N ASN A 220 -17.08 5.42 -16.19
CA ASN A 220 -16.47 5.31 -17.50
C ASN A 220 -16.93 4.00 -18.14
N GLU A 221 -17.42 4.07 -19.39
CA GLU A 221 -17.89 2.91 -20.14
C GLU A 221 -16.79 1.86 -20.41
N TYR A 222 -15.52 2.28 -20.31
CA TYR A 222 -14.34 1.41 -20.45
C TYR A 222 -13.77 0.93 -19.12
N ALA A 223 -14.35 1.36 -17.98
CA ALA A 223 -13.83 1.02 -16.68
C ALA A 223 -14.11 -0.45 -16.34
N ASN A 224 -13.06 -1.21 -16.21
CA ASN A 224 -13.10 -2.62 -15.79
C ASN A 224 -13.23 -2.76 -14.25
N ASN A 225 -13.88 -1.89 -13.63
CA ASN A 225 -14.32 -1.67 -12.24
C ASN A 225 -14.09 -2.81 -11.23
N GLY A 226 -12.92 -3.44 -11.23
CA GLY A 226 -12.53 -4.41 -10.21
C GLY A 226 -11.68 -3.73 -9.13
N ALA A 227 -11.79 -4.15 -7.88
CA ALA A 227 -10.89 -3.68 -6.84
C ALA A 227 -9.43 -4.12 -7.11
N ILE A 228 -9.27 -5.30 -7.73
CA ILE A 228 -7.98 -5.87 -8.14
C ILE A 228 -8.02 -6.13 -9.64
N LEU A 229 -7.05 -5.58 -10.35
CA LEU A 229 -6.82 -5.81 -11.77
C LEU A 229 -5.53 -6.61 -11.95
N LEU A 230 -5.63 -7.79 -12.53
CA LEU A 230 -4.49 -8.55 -13.05
C LEU A 230 -4.32 -8.23 -14.52
N ASN A 231 -3.31 -7.47 -14.85
CA ASN A 231 -3.02 -7.02 -16.22
C ASN A 231 -1.87 -7.83 -16.80
N SER A 232 -2.14 -9.05 -17.25
CA SER A 232 -1.14 -10.02 -17.62
C SER A 232 -1.10 -10.38 -19.08
N ASN A 233 0.14 -10.38 -19.59
CA ASN A 233 0.52 -11.12 -20.78
C ASN A 233 1.37 -12.38 -20.47
N PHE A 234 1.57 -12.75 -19.19
CA PHE A 234 2.64 -13.63 -18.75
C PHE A 234 2.20 -14.84 -17.89
N GLY A 235 0.91 -15.16 -17.85
CA GLY A 235 0.44 -16.33 -17.09
C GLY A 235 0.38 -16.06 -15.57
N ASP A 236 -0.31 -15.02 -15.18
CA ASP A 236 -0.40 -14.55 -13.79
C ASP A 236 -1.06 -15.52 -12.85
N LYS A 237 -0.59 -15.47 -11.63
CA LYS A 237 -1.05 -16.33 -10.55
C LYS A 237 -1.51 -15.49 -9.36
N ILE A 238 -2.65 -15.87 -8.81
CA ILE A 238 -2.98 -15.55 -7.42
C ILE A 238 -2.69 -16.79 -6.58
N SER A 239 -1.84 -16.65 -5.59
CA SER A 239 -1.51 -17.71 -4.64
C SER A 239 -1.85 -17.23 -3.23
N VAL A 240 -2.69 -18.00 -2.55
CA VAL A 240 -3.02 -17.76 -1.13
C VAL A 240 -2.77 -19.04 -0.37
N SER A 241 -1.95 -18.99 0.68
CA SER A 241 -1.60 -20.17 1.48
C SER A 241 -1.44 -19.86 2.96
N GLY A 242 -1.43 -20.90 3.79
CA GLY A 242 -1.41 -20.74 5.25
C GLY A 242 -2.67 -20.02 5.77
N ASN A 243 -2.48 -18.99 6.57
CA ASN A 243 -3.55 -18.10 7.05
C ASN A 243 -3.68 -16.82 6.21
N GLY A 244 -3.03 -16.77 5.05
CA GLY A 244 -3.08 -15.63 4.15
C GLY A 244 -4.51 -15.31 3.70
N SER A 245 -4.82 -14.05 3.45
CA SER A 245 -6.16 -13.63 3.03
C SER A 245 -6.15 -12.52 1.99
N ILE A 246 -7.10 -12.59 1.06
CA ILE A 246 -7.43 -11.49 0.14
C ILE A 246 -8.91 -11.18 0.33
N THR A 247 -9.21 -9.94 0.67
CA THR A 247 -10.57 -9.46 0.92
C THR A 247 -10.93 -8.32 -0.03
N VAL A 248 -12.07 -8.46 -0.71
CA VAL A 248 -12.73 -7.37 -1.41
C VAL A 248 -14.09 -7.17 -0.74
N PRO A 249 -14.27 -6.10 0.06
CA PRO A 249 -15.51 -5.89 0.82
C PRO A 249 -16.73 -5.73 -0.07
N GLU A 250 -17.87 -6.30 0.35
CA GLU A 250 -19.16 -6.13 -0.32
C GLU A 250 -19.64 -4.66 -0.24
N GLY A 251 -20.44 -4.25 -1.22
CA GLY A 251 -21.11 -2.94 -1.20
C GLY A 251 -20.24 -1.78 -1.67
N ASN A 252 -19.01 -2.03 -2.07
CA ASN A 252 -18.19 -1.02 -2.72
C ASN A 252 -18.59 -0.90 -4.19
N ALA A 253 -18.33 0.28 -4.74
CA ALA A 253 -18.70 0.63 -6.10
C ALA A 253 -18.03 -0.24 -7.19
N ALA A 254 -17.10 -1.11 -6.83
CA ALA A 254 -16.46 -2.06 -7.72
C ALA A 254 -17.45 -3.14 -8.17
N ARG A 255 -17.68 -3.24 -9.47
CA ARG A 255 -18.59 -4.23 -10.07
C ARG A 255 -18.05 -5.66 -10.08
N VAL A 256 -16.71 -5.80 -10.00
CA VAL A 256 -15.99 -7.06 -10.03
C VAL A 256 -14.93 -7.02 -8.94
N GLY A 257 -14.83 -8.06 -8.13
CA GLY A 257 -13.81 -8.13 -7.08
C GLY A 257 -12.41 -8.20 -7.67
N ILE A 258 -12.16 -9.19 -8.52
CA ILE A 258 -10.90 -9.41 -9.23
C ILE A 258 -11.20 -9.46 -10.71
N TYR A 259 -10.53 -8.63 -11.49
CA TYR A 259 -10.64 -8.59 -12.93
C TYR A 259 -9.33 -9.03 -13.58
N TYR A 260 -9.43 -9.88 -14.59
CA TYR A 260 -8.30 -10.33 -15.39
C TYR A 260 -8.37 -9.76 -16.80
N SER A 261 -7.35 -9.01 -17.19
CA SER A 261 -7.20 -8.45 -18.53
C SER A 261 -5.96 -9.06 -19.18
N GLY A 262 -6.14 -10.14 -19.90
CA GLY A 262 -5.05 -10.80 -20.63
C GLY A 262 -5.47 -11.23 -22.03
N ASN A 263 -4.58 -11.07 -22.99
CA ASN A 263 -4.79 -11.48 -24.39
C ASN A 263 -4.39 -12.94 -24.65
N ASN A 264 -3.96 -13.69 -23.66
CA ASN A 264 -3.49 -15.05 -23.80
C ASN A 264 -4.56 -16.08 -23.40
N SER A 265 -4.63 -17.15 -24.18
CA SER A 265 -5.51 -18.30 -23.98
C SER A 265 -5.21 -19.17 -22.74
N GLY A 266 -4.24 -18.79 -21.93
CA GLY A 266 -3.96 -19.38 -20.63
C GLY A 266 -4.76 -18.65 -19.56
N GLY A 267 -5.82 -19.26 -19.04
CA GLY A 267 -6.66 -18.64 -18.00
C GLY A 267 -5.88 -18.28 -16.73
N MET A 268 -6.52 -17.49 -15.87
CA MET A 268 -6.01 -17.18 -14.54
C MET A 268 -5.81 -18.45 -13.71
N ASN A 269 -4.61 -18.63 -13.18
CA ASN A 269 -4.32 -19.69 -12.22
C ASN A 269 -4.52 -19.15 -10.81
N ALA A 270 -5.58 -19.60 -10.13
CA ALA A 270 -5.76 -19.35 -8.70
C ALA A 270 -5.38 -20.62 -7.93
N GLU A 271 -4.44 -20.52 -7.01
CA GLU A 271 -4.05 -21.59 -6.10
C GLU A 271 -4.34 -21.14 -4.68
N ILE A 272 -5.32 -21.78 -4.05
CA ILE A 272 -5.73 -21.50 -2.67
C ILE A 272 -5.50 -22.78 -1.88
N SER A 273 -4.58 -22.73 -0.91
CA SER A 273 -4.29 -23.82 0.01
C SER A 273 -4.26 -23.31 1.44
N GLY A 274 -5.10 -23.86 2.29
CA GLY A 274 -5.17 -23.53 3.71
C GLY A 274 -5.12 -24.79 4.56
#